data_a819ec45a209c70c47017669d8f43511
#
_entry.id   a819ec45a209c70c47017669d8f43511
#
_cell.length_a   1.000
_cell.length_b   1.000
_cell.length_c   1.000
_cell.angle_alpha   90.00
_cell.angle_beta   90.00
_cell.angle_gamma   90.00
#
_symmetry.space_group_name_H-M   'P 1'
#
loop_
_entity.id
_entity.type
_entity.pdbx_description
1 polymer ?
#
loop_
_entity_poly.entity_id
_entity_poly.type
_entity_poly.pdbx_seq_one_letter_code
_entity_poly.pdbx_strand_id
1 'polypeptide(L)'
;MQNLNREQYTTAMEGWVYAKTNLRSLEELFPINHIFNISTEQVEWLRKTNANKEFCAEVGVVEGRLSIMLSALDGKGNRIAVGEVPYSVFEPLKEDITLTETQTYSVVKKVVLSKDMRKIDNDSDMYYPIANKPIMEQDKAVDSIESWQNNGQDWFYAEYKQNGGKGIFNKFYVPADKICHGDQQFSFVCSFGLKYSEIYQKQLPALIFIGVHNNLGGSVETISNTYDWAKPCPPVCKIPDFDL
;
A
#
# COMPACT_ATOMS: atom_id res chain seq x y z
N MET A 1 -4.91 -19.43 5.12
CA MET A 1 -3.78 -18.48 5.22
C MET A 1 -2.48 -19.23 4.98
N GLN A 2 -1.61 -18.72 4.09
CA GLN A 2 -0.27 -19.26 3.85
C GLN A 2 0.71 -18.66 4.85
N ASN A 3 1.56 -19.48 5.45
CA ASN A 3 2.52 -19.06 6.47
C ASN A 3 3.91 -19.63 6.21
N LEU A 4 4.94 -18.88 6.59
CA LEU A 4 6.32 -19.30 6.60
C LEU A 4 6.79 -19.53 8.03
N ASN A 5 7.47 -20.64 8.29
CA ASN A 5 8.23 -20.82 9.51
C ASN A 5 9.50 -19.94 9.46
N ARG A 6 10.26 -19.89 10.58
CA ARG A 6 11.43 -19.04 10.71
C ARG A 6 12.50 -19.32 9.64
N GLU A 7 12.75 -20.57 9.32
CA GLU A 7 13.76 -20.97 8.32
C GLU A 7 13.34 -20.53 6.92
N GLN A 8 12.11 -20.85 6.54
CA GLN A 8 11.53 -20.45 5.25
C GLN A 8 11.52 -18.93 5.09
N TYR A 9 11.17 -18.19 6.14
CA TYR A 9 11.19 -16.73 6.13
C TYR A 9 12.61 -16.20 5.88
N THR A 10 13.63 -16.73 6.59
CA THR A 10 15.02 -16.32 6.38
C THR A 10 15.48 -16.59 4.96
N THR A 11 15.19 -17.79 4.44
CA THR A 11 15.50 -18.17 3.06
C THR A 11 14.83 -17.24 2.04
N ALA A 12 13.56 -16.85 2.27
CA ALA A 12 12.84 -15.93 1.40
C ALA A 12 13.50 -14.55 1.36
N MET A 13 13.92 -14.02 2.51
CA MET A 13 14.62 -12.74 2.62
C MET A 13 16.00 -12.77 1.93
N GLU A 14 16.77 -13.83 2.15
CA GLU A 14 18.06 -14.02 1.48
C GLU A 14 17.91 -14.14 -0.03
N GLY A 15 16.87 -14.85 -0.48
CA GLY A 15 16.50 -14.94 -1.90
C GLY A 15 16.26 -13.58 -2.52
N TRP A 16 15.60 -12.68 -1.81
CA TRP A 16 15.39 -11.30 -2.26
C TRP A 16 16.69 -10.49 -2.31
N VAL A 17 17.51 -10.58 -1.26
CA VAL A 17 18.82 -9.92 -1.21
C VAL A 17 19.69 -10.34 -2.39
N TYR A 18 19.65 -11.61 -2.77
CA TYR A 18 20.36 -12.11 -3.94
C TYR A 18 19.73 -11.61 -5.25
N ALA A 19 18.40 -11.71 -5.40
CA ALA A 19 17.69 -11.37 -6.62
C ALA A 19 17.89 -9.90 -7.02
N LYS A 20 17.86 -8.96 -6.08
CA LYS A 20 18.01 -7.53 -6.35
C LYS A 20 19.42 -7.11 -6.79
N THR A 21 20.40 -8.01 -6.71
CA THR A 21 21.75 -7.78 -7.27
C THR A 21 21.87 -8.24 -8.73
N ASN A 22 20.80 -8.73 -9.36
CA ASN A 22 20.79 -9.22 -10.72
C ASN A 22 19.56 -8.68 -11.48
N LEU A 23 19.78 -7.86 -12.50
CA LEU A 23 18.70 -7.24 -13.29
C LEU A 23 17.78 -8.29 -13.94
N ARG A 24 18.31 -9.36 -14.45
CA ARG A 24 17.48 -10.42 -15.06
C ARG A 24 16.54 -11.06 -14.05
N SER A 25 17.01 -11.29 -12.82
CA SER A 25 16.17 -11.80 -11.74
C SER A 25 15.07 -10.82 -11.39
N LEU A 26 15.36 -9.51 -11.40
CA LEU A 26 14.34 -8.47 -11.17
C LEU A 26 13.29 -8.47 -12.29
N GLU A 27 13.69 -8.54 -13.56
CA GLU A 27 12.76 -8.62 -14.69
C GLU A 27 11.83 -9.84 -14.58
N GLU A 28 12.39 -11.02 -14.21
CA GLU A 28 11.63 -12.26 -14.04
C GLU A 28 10.67 -12.21 -12.84
N LEU A 29 11.04 -11.53 -11.75
CA LEU A 29 10.23 -11.45 -10.53
C LEU A 29 9.13 -10.39 -10.57
N PHE A 30 9.22 -9.42 -11.48
CA PHE A 30 8.23 -8.33 -11.61
C PHE A 30 7.53 -8.33 -12.98
N PRO A 31 6.83 -9.41 -13.33
CA PRO A 31 6.00 -9.39 -14.53
C PRO A 31 4.87 -8.36 -14.36
N ILE A 32 4.45 -7.78 -15.48
CA ILE A 32 3.30 -6.87 -15.52
C ILE A 32 2.00 -7.61 -15.15
N ASN A 33 0.98 -6.88 -14.72
CA ASN A 33 -0.34 -7.39 -14.35
C ASN A 33 -0.35 -8.40 -13.20
N HIS A 34 0.65 -8.36 -12.32
CA HIS A 34 0.68 -9.16 -11.11
C HIS A 34 0.33 -8.31 -9.87
N ILE A 35 -0.26 -8.96 -8.89
CA ILE A 35 -0.73 -8.37 -7.65
C ILE A 35 -0.46 -9.33 -6.47
N PHE A 36 -0.56 -8.83 -5.25
CA PHE A 36 -0.65 -9.65 -4.05
C PHE A 36 -2.10 -9.66 -3.56
N ASN A 37 -2.60 -10.84 -3.23
CA ASN A 37 -3.90 -11.01 -2.59
C ASN A 37 -3.71 -11.17 -1.07
N ILE A 38 -4.24 -10.24 -0.29
CA ILE A 38 -4.20 -10.29 1.17
C ILE A 38 -5.58 -10.68 1.67
N SER A 39 -5.65 -11.88 2.23
CA SER A 39 -6.92 -12.44 2.68
C SER A 39 -7.43 -11.80 3.97
N THR A 40 -8.72 -11.95 4.24
CA THR A 40 -9.35 -11.51 5.48
C THR A 40 -8.67 -12.11 6.72
N GLU A 41 -8.23 -13.38 6.64
CA GLU A 41 -7.55 -14.04 7.77
C GLU A 41 -6.17 -13.38 8.04
N GLN A 42 -5.46 -12.95 6.99
CA GLN A 42 -4.19 -12.23 7.14
C GLN A 42 -4.39 -10.85 7.77
N VAL A 43 -5.43 -10.14 7.37
CA VAL A 43 -5.82 -8.85 7.98
C VAL A 43 -6.20 -9.03 9.45
N GLU A 44 -6.98 -10.06 9.76
CA GLU A 44 -7.35 -10.38 11.15
C GLU A 44 -6.15 -10.77 12.00
N TRP A 45 -5.20 -11.51 11.42
CA TRP A 45 -3.95 -11.85 12.10
C TRP A 45 -3.16 -10.59 12.43
N LEU A 46 -3.00 -9.67 11.46
CA LEU A 46 -2.36 -8.36 11.71
C LEU A 46 -3.09 -7.59 12.80
N ARG A 47 -4.42 -7.51 12.76
CA ARG A 47 -5.24 -6.82 13.76
C ARG A 47 -5.01 -7.34 15.17
N LYS A 48 -4.86 -8.65 15.33
CA LYS A 48 -4.65 -9.30 16.62
C LYS A 48 -3.21 -9.20 17.13
N THR A 49 -2.24 -9.14 16.22
CA THR A 49 -0.82 -9.29 16.56
C THR A 49 -0.09 -7.95 16.58
N ASN A 50 -0.46 -7.03 15.68
CA ASN A 50 0.23 -5.75 15.54
C ASN A 50 -0.15 -4.77 16.65
N ALA A 51 0.85 -4.20 17.33
CA ALA A 51 0.67 -3.24 18.42
C ALA A 51 1.13 -1.81 18.04
N ASN A 52 1.41 -1.58 16.76
CA ASN A 52 1.90 -0.30 16.25
C ASN A 52 0.91 0.33 15.26
N LYS A 53 1.06 1.63 15.00
CA LYS A 53 0.30 2.35 13.96
C LYS A 53 0.66 1.92 12.54
N GLU A 54 1.75 1.20 12.36
CA GLU A 54 2.22 0.64 11.10
C GLU A 54 2.57 -0.84 11.30
N PHE A 55 2.56 -1.60 10.21
CA PHE A 55 3.16 -2.92 10.11
C PHE A 55 4.16 -2.93 8.95
N CYS A 56 4.98 -3.98 8.82
CA CYS A 56 5.87 -4.13 7.67
C CYS A 56 5.33 -5.15 6.67
N ALA A 57 5.36 -4.79 5.38
CA ALA A 57 5.29 -5.71 4.27
C ALA A 57 6.73 -5.93 3.78
N GLU A 58 7.34 -7.06 4.17
CA GLU A 58 8.73 -7.40 3.85
C GLU A 58 8.77 -8.19 2.55
N VAL A 59 9.70 -7.84 1.67
CA VAL A 59 9.82 -8.47 0.35
C VAL A 59 10.73 -9.67 0.42
N GLY A 60 10.31 -10.77 -0.18
CA GLY A 60 11.07 -12.01 -0.24
C GLY A 60 10.81 -12.80 -1.53
N VAL A 61 11.56 -13.87 -1.70
CA VAL A 61 11.37 -14.84 -2.80
C VAL A 61 11.02 -16.19 -2.21
N VAL A 62 9.81 -16.66 -2.44
CA VAL A 62 9.30 -17.95 -1.98
C VAL A 62 9.08 -18.85 -3.20
N GLU A 63 9.76 -19.99 -3.25
CA GLU A 63 9.65 -20.93 -4.37
C GLU A 63 9.85 -20.27 -5.75
N GLY A 64 10.84 -19.35 -5.85
CA GLY A 64 11.15 -18.62 -7.07
C GLY A 64 10.16 -17.51 -7.45
N ARG A 65 9.19 -17.19 -6.61
CA ARG A 65 8.18 -16.14 -6.83
C ARG A 65 8.35 -15.01 -5.84
N LEU A 66 8.18 -13.78 -6.33
CA LEU A 66 8.13 -12.61 -5.47
C LEU A 66 6.98 -12.75 -4.47
N SER A 67 7.25 -12.41 -3.23
CA SER A 67 6.27 -12.51 -2.14
C SER A 67 6.42 -11.35 -1.17
N ILE A 68 5.34 -10.99 -0.49
CA ILE A 68 5.39 -10.09 0.66
C ILE A 68 5.04 -10.87 1.93
N MET A 69 5.84 -10.71 2.97
CA MET A 69 5.62 -11.24 4.29
C MET A 69 5.07 -10.14 5.19
N LEU A 70 3.99 -10.45 5.91
CA LEU A 70 3.32 -9.48 6.79
C LEU A 70 3.90 -9.59 8.19
N SER A 71 4.68 -8.60 8.60
CA SER A 71 5.34 -8.57 9.91
C SER A 71 4.70 -7.53 10.83
N ALA A 72 4.19 -8.01 11.96
CA ALA A 72 3.61 -7.17 13.01
C ALA A 72 4.71 -6.45 13.80
N LEU A 73 4.45 -5.23 14.22
CA LEU A 73 5.35 -4.39 15.00
C LEU A 73 4.84 -4.16 16.43
N ASP A 74 5.75 -4.10 17.39
CA ASP A 74 5.47 -3.70 18.76
C ASP A 74 5.24 -2.19 18.89
N GLY A 75 4.82 -1.71 20.07
CA GLY A 75 4.61 -0.28 20.31
C GLY A 75 5.84 0.61 20.11
N LYS A 76 7.04 0.01 20.03
CA LYS A 76 8.31 0.72 19.76
C LYS A 76 8.70 0.68 18.28
N GLY A 77 7.97 -0.09 17.46
CA GLY A 77 8.25 -0.27 16.04
C GLY A 77 9.20 -1.42 15.71
N ASN A 78 9.54 -2.27 16.69
CA ASN A 78 10.34 -3.46 16.43
C ASN A 78 9.42 -4.61 15.96
N ARG A 79 9.97 -5.49 15.15
CA ARG A 79 9.25 -6.68 14.69
C ARG A 79 8.91 -7.59 15.88
N ILE A 80 7.66 -8.02 15.95
CA ILE A 80 7.22 -9.01 16.92
C ILE A 80 7.66 -10.39 16.43
N ALA A 81 8.40 -11.12 17.29
CA ALA A 81 8.79 -12.49 17.01
C ALA A 81 7.56 -13.40 17.09
N VAL A 82 7.25 -14.07 15.99
CA VAL A 82 6.15 -15.04 15.86
C VAL A 82 6.70 -16.37 15.32
N GLY A 83 6.01 -17.47 15.63
CA GLY A 83 6.40 -18.78 15.12
C GLY A 83 6.22 -18.94 13.63
N GLU A 84 5.18 -18.31 13.08
CA GLU A 84 4.83 -18.35 11.66
C GLU A 84 4.46 -16.95 11.18
N VAL A 85 4.90 -16.62 9.96
CA VAL A 85 4.70 -15.31 9.32
C VAL A 85 3.78 -15.48 8.12
N PRO A 86 2.63 -14.79 8.08
CA PRO A 86 1.76 -14.80 6.91
C PRO A 86 2.45 -14.16 5.70
N TYR A 87 2.19 -14.71 4.52
CA TYR A 87 2.71 -14.15 3.28
C TYR A 87 1.71 -14.25 2.14
N SER A 88 1.91 -13.40 1.14
CA SER A 88 1.18 -13.40 -0.11
C SER A 88 2.16 -13.43 -1.28
N VAL A 89 1.84 -14.21 -2.30
CA VAL A 89 2.65 -14.38 -3.50
C VAL A 89 2.21 -13.38 -4.56
N PHE A 90 3.15 -12.87 -5.34
CA PHE A 90 2.89 -12.04 -6.50
C PHE A 90 2.37 -12.92 -7.63
N GLU A 91 1.10 -12.75 -7.99
CA GLU A 91 0.40 -13.62 -8.95
C GLU A 91 -0.40 -12.80 -9.96
N PRO A 92 -0.67 -13.36 -11.16
CA PRO A 92 -1.43 -12.65 -12.18
C PRO A 92 -2.81 -12.21 -11.67
N LEU A 93 -3.21 -11.00 -12.01
CA LEU A 93 -4.58 -10.54 -11.84
C LEU A 93 -5.49 -11.36 -12.75
N LYS A 94 -6.50 -12.02 -12.18
CA LYS A 94 -7.37 -12.97 -12.90
C LYS A 94 -8.59 -12.32 -13.53
N GLU A 95 -9.06 -11.24 -12.94
CA GLU A 95 -10.28 -10.54 -13.34
C GLU A 95 -10.07 -9.04 -13.25
N ASP A 96 -10.80 -8.27 -14.04
CA ASP A 96 -10.77 -6.80 -13.98
C ASP A 96 -11.25 -6.31 -12.61
N ILE A 97 -10.58 -5.28 -12.09
CA ILE A 97 -10.97 -4.64 -10.83
C ILE A 97 -11.69 -3.34 -11.14
N THR A 98 -12.96 -3.25 -10.73
CA THR A 98 -13.71 -1.99 -10.81
C THR A 98 -13.48 -1.19 -9.53
N LEU A 99 -12.94 0.01 -9.66
CA LEU A 99 -12.77 0.94 -8.55
C LEU A 99 -13.97 1.89 -8.50
N THR A 100 -14.57 2.04 -7.31
CA THR A 100 -15.69 2.96 -7.09
C THR A 100 -15.34 3.92 -5.96
N GLU A 101 -15.29 5.22 -6.22
CA GLU A 101 -15.09 6.26 -5.21
C GLU A 101 -16.39 7.00 -4.96
N THR A 102 -16.81 7.08 -3.69
CA THR A 102 -17.92 7.91 -3.26
C THR A 102 -17.38 9.15 -2.56
N GLN A 103 -17.59 10.33 -3.14
CA GLN A 103 -17.21 11.60 -2.54
C GLN A 103 -18.41 12.23 -1.85
N THR A 104 -18.24 12.61 -0.57
CA THR A 104 -19.23 13.34 0.18
C THR A 104 -18.81 14.80 0.30
N TYR A 105 -19.66 15.71 -0.16
CA TYR A 105 -19.42 17.15 -0.10
C TYR A 105 -20.26 17.77 1.02
N SER A 106 -19.62 18.59 1.86
CA SER A 106 -20.34 19.45 2.80
C SER A 106 -20.53 20.84 2.15
N VAL A 107 -21.76 21.29 2.09
CA VAL A 107 -22.10 22.64 1.59
C VAL A 107 -22.24 23.57 2.80
N VAL A 108 -21.40 24.60 2.88
CA VAL A 108 -21.51 25.64 3.89
C VAL A 108 -22.26 26.82 3.30
N LYS A 109 -23.47 27.05 3.78
CA LYS A 109 -24.28 28.21 3.38
C LYS A 109 -24.09 29.32 4.39
N LYS A 110 -23.58 30.47 3.96
CA LYS A 110 -23.48 31.69 4.79
C LYS A 110 -24.61 32.63 4.45
N VAL A 111 -25.31 33.08 5.47
CA VAL A 111 -26.32 34.14 5.35
C VAL A 111 -25.93 35.29 6.27
N VAL A 112 -25.93 36.47 5.77
CA VAL A 112 -25.63 37.67 6.56
C VAL A 112 -26.95 38.42 6.83
N LEU A 113 -27.22 38.65 8.11
CA LEU A 113 -28.30 39.51 8.53
C LEU A 113 -27.71 40.90 8.83
N SER A 114 -28.37 41.97 8.32
CA SER A 114 -28.03 43.34 8.68
C SER A 114 -28.34 43.61 10.16
N LYS A 115 -27.82 44.71 10.73
CA LYS A 115 -28.17 45.14 12.05
C LYS A 115 -29.68 45.40 12.26
N ASP A 116 -30.43 45.62 11.18
CA ASP A 116 -31.89 45.79 11.18
C ASP A 116 -32.63 44.49 10.97
N MET A 117 -31.93 43.32 11.16
CA MET A 117 -32.47 41.96 11.02
C MET A 117 -33.01 41.64 9.62
N ARG A 118 -32.48 42.29 8.59
CA ARG A 118 -32.84 42.03 7.21
C ARG A 118 -31.72 41.21 6.55
N LYS A 119 -32.13 40.23 5.73
CA LYS A 119 -31.18 39.44 4.90
C LYS A 119 -30.50 40.40 3.93
N ILE A 120 -29.18 40.43 3.96
CA ILE A 120 -28.38 41.08 2.94
C ILE A 120 -28.15 40.03 1.85
N ASP A 121 -28.83 40.17 0.71
CA ASP A 121 -28.56 39.39 -0.47
C ASP A 121 -27.20 39.85 -1.05
N ASN A 122 -26.16 39.16 -0.66
CA ASN A 122 -24.93 39.19 -1.45
C ASN A 122 -25.09 38.12 -2.50
N ASP A 123 -25.05 38.47 -3.76
CA ASP A 123 -25.05 37.57 -4.95
C ASP A 123 -23.84 36.64 -5.01
N SER A 124 -23.09 36.50 -3.94
CA SER A 124 -22.00 35.54 -3.77
C SER A 124 -22.44 34.35 -2.93
N ASP A 125 -23.40 33.59 -3.39
CA ASP A 125 -23.58 32.22 -2.95
C ASP A 125 -22.36 31.41 -3.44
N MET A 126 -21.18 31.70 -2.90
CA MET A 126 -20.00 30.88 -3.11
C MET A 126 -20.15 29.62 -2.27
N TYR A 127 -20.61 28.58 -2.89
CA TYR A 127 -20.58 27.23 -2.34
C TYR A 127 -19.12 26.76 -2.39
N TYR A 128 -18.49 26.60 -1.24
CA TYR A 128 -17.22 25.89 -1.16
C TYR A 128 -17.52 24.45 -0.75
N PRO A 129 -17.47 23.48 -1.67
CA PRO A 129 -17.54 22.10 -1.28
C PRO A 129 -16.29 21.77 -0.47
N ILE A 130 -16.47 21.47 0.81
CA ILE A 130 -15.41 20.89 1.64
C ILE A 130 -15.47 19.38 1.37
N ALA A 131 -14.60 18.90 0.50
CA ALA A 131 -14.46 17.47 0.27
C ALA A 131 -13.87 16.82 1.52
N ASN A 132 -14.56 15.86 2.10
CA ASN A 132 -13.93 14.86 2.96
C ASN A 132 -13.10 13.96 2.03
N LYS A 133 -11.83 14.34 1.84
CA LYS A 133 -10.96 13.61 0.91
C LYS A 133 -10.75 12.19 1.41
N PRO A 134 -10.90 11.18 0.54
CA PRO A 134 -10.38 9.86 0.79
C PRO A 134 -8.86 9.96 1.05
N ILE A 135 -8.30 8.93 1.66
CA ILE A 135 -6.88 8.90 2.07
C ILE A 135 -5.97 9.01 0.86
N MET A 136 -6.39 8.47 -0.27
CA MET A 136 -5.84 8.69 -1.60
C MET A 136 -7.00 8.88 -2.57
N GLU A 137 -6.89 9.89 -3.43
CA GLU A 137 -7.80 10.03 -4.57
C GLU A 137 -7.58 8.85 -5.51
N GLN A 138 -8.67 8.23 -5.95
CA GLN A 138 -8.64 7.05 -6.83
C GLN A 138 -7.76 7.28 -8.06
N ASP A 139 -7.88 8.46 -8.68
CA ASP A 139 -7.11 8.83 -9.85
C ASP A 139 -5.60 8.73 -9.61
N LYS A 140 -5.13 9.20 -8.44
CA LYS A 140 -3.72 9.12 -8.06
C LYS A 140 -3.24 7.69 -7.83
N ALA A 141 -4.13 6.81 -7.33
CA ALA A 141 -3.81 5.39 -7.17
C ALA A 141 -3.62 4.73 -8.53
N VAL A 142 -4.56 4.96 -9.45
CA VAL A 142 -4.51 4.45 -10.83
C VAL A 142 -3.26 4.96 -11.53
N ASP A 143 -3.01 6.28 -11.53
CA ASP A 143 -1.83 6.91 -12.14
C ASP A 143 -0.52 6.29 -11.60
N SER A 144 -0.46 6.03 -10.29
CA SER A 144 0.73 5.44 -9.67
C SER A 144 0.93 3.98 -10.09
N ILE A 145 -0.15 3.20 -10.19
CA ILE A 145 -0.11 1.81 -10.67
C ILE A 145 0.30 1.77 -12.15
N GLU A 146 -0.31 2.60 -13.00
CA GLU A 146 0.06 2.71 -14.41
C GLU A 146 1.52 3.17 -14.58
N SER A 147 1.97 4.12 -13.77
CA SER A 147 3.36 4.56 -13.77
C SER A 147 4.32 3.41 -13.44
N TRP A 148 3.97 2.54 -12.50
CA TRP A 148 4.76 1.33 -12.21
C TRP A 148 4.77 0.36 -13.38
N GLN A 149 3.61 0.07 -13.97
CA GLN A 149 3.50 -0.84 -15.12
C GLN A 149 4.36 -0.37 -16.32
N ASN A 150 4.41 0.94 -16.53
CA ASN A 150 5.13 1.52 -17.65
C ASN A 150 6.63 1.76 -17.38
N ASN A 151 7.01 2.09 -16.13
CA ASN A 151 8.35 2.59 -15.80
C ASN A 151 9.06 1.78 -14.70
N GLY A 152 8.45 0.73 -14.16
CA GLY A 152 9.01 -0.04 -13.04
C GLY A 152 10.34 -0.70 -13.39
N GLN A 153 10.48 -1.24 -14.61
CA GLN A 153 11.74 -1.84 -15.08
C GLN A 153 12.84 -0.79 -15.24
N ASP A 154 12.51 0.39 -15.78
CA ASP A 154 13.46 1.50 -15.92
C ASP A 154 13.91 2.01 -14.54
N TRP A 155 13.00 2.01 -13.56
CA TRP A 155 13.33 2.35 -12.18
C TRP A 155 14.32 1.34 -11.57
N PHE A 156 14.13 0.03 -11.74
CA PHE A 156 15.09 -0.99 -11.30
C PHE A 156 16.44 -0.84 -11.98
N TYR A 157 16.43 -0.60 -13.28
CA TYR A 157 17.68 -0.38 -14.05
C TYR A 157 18.47 0.83 -13.52
N ALA A 158 17.77 1.94 -13.24
CA ALA A 158 18.39 3.15 -12.70
C ALA A 158 19.00 2.91 -11.31
N GLU A 159 18.25 2.29 -10.39
CA GLU A 159 18.75 1.97 -9.04
C GLU A 159 19.89 0.95 -9.07
N TYR A 160 19.82 -0.04 -9.95
CA TYR A 160 20.90 -1.00 -10.13
C TYR A 160 22.18 -0.33 -10.65
N LYS A 161 22.06 0.50 -11.69
CA LYS A 161 23.19 1.20 -12.29
C LYS A 161 23.88 2.18 -11.33
N GLN A 162 23.10 2.84 -10.47
CA GLN A 162 23.64 3.83 -9.52
C GLN A 162 24.30 3.16 -8.31
N ASN A 163 23.70 2.11 -7.75
CA ASN A 163 24.03 1.58 -6.44
C ASN A 163 24.19 0.06 -6.39
N GLY A 164 24.22 -0.64 -7.53
CA GLY A 164 24.31 -2.10 -7.58
C GLY A 164 23.13 -2.79 -6.88
N GLY A 165 21.93 -2.18 -6.97
CA GLY A 165 20.71 -2.70 -6.36
C GLY A 165 20.53 -2.40 -4.86
N LYS A 166 21.50 -1.74 -4.19
CA LYS A 166 21.41 -1.41 -2.76
C LYS A 166 20.27 -0.44 -2.43
N GLY A 167 19.86 0.39 -3.39
CA GLY A 167 18.74 1.32 -3.27
C GLY A 167 17.37 0.67 -3.46
N ILE A 168 17.32 -0.59 -3.89
CA ILE A 168 16.07 -1.32 -4.08
C ILE A 168 15.51 -1.73 -2.70
N PHE A 169 14.22 -1.54 -2.53
CA PHE A 169 13.50 -1.75 -1.28
C PHE A 169 13.62 -3.18 -0.74
N ASN A 170 13.60 -3.33 0.58
CA ASN A 170 13.52 -4.62 1.28
C ASN A 170 12.15 -4.82 1.93
N LYS A 171 11.51 -3.72 2.30
CA LYS A 171 10.22 -3.71 3.00
C LYS A 171 9.49 -2.39 2.78
N PHE A 172 8.22 -2.40 3.13
CA PHE A 172 7.37 -1.23 3.15
C PHE A 172 6.74 -1.07 4.54
N TYR A 173 6.73 0.14 5.06
CA TYR A 173 5.95 0.48 6.25
C TYR A 173 4.56 0.86 5.83
N VAL A 174 3.57 0.14 6.33
CA VAL A 174 2.16 0.25 5.93
C VAL A 174 1.33 0.72 7.13
N PRO A 175 0.52 1.79 7.01
CA PRO A 175 -0.35 2.24 8.08
C PRO A 175 -1.38 1.18 8.46
N ALA A 176 -1.33 0.71 9.71
CA ALA A 176 -2.22 -0.33 10.22
C ALA A 176 -3.63 0.21 10.52
N ASP A 177 -3.76 1.48 10.90
CA ASP A 177 -5.03 2.11 11.25
C ASP A 177 -6.05 2.11 10.10
N LYS A 178 -5.58 2.03 8.87
CA LYS A 178 -6.40 2.02 7.67
C LYS A 178 -6.80 0.63 7.18
N ILE A 179 -5.89 -0.33 7.36
CA ILE A 179 -6.06 -1.69 6.87
C ILE A 179 -6.66 -2.59 7.96
N CYS A 180 -6.29 -2.32 9.24
CA CYS A 180 -6.67 -3.18 10.36
C CYS A 180 -7.86 -2.65 11.18
N HIS A 181 -8.27 -1.38 11.02
CA HIS A 181 -9.33 -0.75 11.82
C HIS A 181 -10.60 -0.53 11.00
N GLY A 182 -11.47 -1.49 10.95
CA GLY A 182 -12.81 -1.38 10.39
C GLY A 182 -13.68 -2.52 10.89
N ASP A 183 -14.98 -2.29 11.08
CA ASP A 183 -15.95 -3.32 11.52
C ASP A 183 -16.27 -4.32 10.39
N GLN A 184 -15.74 -4.09 9.19
CA GLN A 184 -16.01 -4.91 8.01
C GLN A 184 -14.83 -5.85 7.73
N GLN A 185 -15.14 -7.07 7.32
CA GLN A 185 -14.17 -8.06 6.87
C GLN A 185 -13.77 -7.76 5.43
N PHE A 186 -12.65 -7.03 5.26
CA PHE A 186 -12.07 -6.77 3.95
C PHE A 186 -10.93 -7.74 3.65
N SER A 187 -10.85 -8.16 2.40
CA SER A 187 -9.61 -8.59 1.77
C SER A 187 -9.02 -7.43 0.97
N PHE A 188 -7.76 -7.51 0.62
CA PHE A 188 -7.10 -6.47 -0.17
C PHE A 188 -6.39 -7.08 -1.38
N VAL A 189 -6.51 -6.38 -2.50
CA VAL A 189 -5.57 -6.51 -3.61
C VAL A 189 -4.49 -5.46 -3.41
N CYS A 190 -3.23 -5.87 -3.48
CA CYS A 190 -2.10 -4.97 -3.32
C CYS A 190 -1.25 -4.96 -4.59
N SER A 191 -1.06 -3.79 -5.17
CA SER A 191 -0.25 -3.56 -6.36
C SER A 191 0.94 -2.66 -6.06
N PHE A 192 2.00 -2.78 -6.87
CA PHE A 192 3.04 -1.76 -6.87
C PHE A 192 2.57 -0.51 -7.58
N GLY A 193 3.10 0.63 -7.14
CA GLY A 193 2.94 1.93 -7.77
C GLY A 193 4.25 2.70 -7.77
N LEU A 194 4.40 3.68 -8.67
CA LEU A 194 5.47 4.68 -8.62
C LEU A 194 4.89 6.04 -8.28
N LYS A 195 5.51 6.71 -7.32
CA LYS A 195 5.11 8.04 -6.85
C LYS A 195 6.30 8.97 -6.77
N TYR A 196 6.16 10.17 -7.31
CA TYR A 196 7.20 11.18 -7.19
C TYR A 196 7.29 11.69 -5.74
N SER A 197 8.49 11.66 -5.20
CA SER A 197 8.79 12.20 -3.88
C SER A 197 9.53 13.54 -4.01
N GLU A 198 8.91 14.62 -3.54
CA GLU A 198 9.54 15.93 -3.51
C GLU A 198 10.75 15.99 -2.56
N ILE A 199 10.73 15.18 -1.49
CA ILE A 199 11.83 15.12 -0.52
C ILE A 199 13.07 14.51 -1.16
N TYR A 200 12.89 13.38 -1.88
CA TYR A 200 14.00 12.66 -2.51
C TYR A 200 14.24 13.07 -3.96
N GLN A 201 13.40 13.95 -4.53
CA GLN A 201 13.47 14.45 -5.90
C GLN A 201 13.53 13.31 -6.95
N LYS A 202 12.85 12.19 -6.67
CA LYS A 202 12.79 11.02 -7.55
C LYS A 202 11.51 10.22 -7.39
N GLN A 203 11.24 9.35 -8.35
CA GLN A 203 10.17 8.36 -8.22
C GLN A 203 10.53 7.32 -7.16
N LEU A 204 9.61 7.03 -6.25
CA LEU A 204 9.73 5.98 -5.25
C LEU A 204 8.64 4.94 -5.45
N PRO A 205 8.96 3.66 -5.32
CA PRO A 205 7.96 2.60 -5.30
C PRO A 205 7.06 2.73 -4.08
N ALA A 206 5.80 2.37 -4.24
CA ALA A 206 4.84 2.28 -3.16
C ALA A 206 4.06 0.96 -3.29
N LEU A 207 3.44 0.50 -2.21
CA LEU A 207 2.40 -0.51 -2.26
C LEU A 207 1.04 0.16 -2.12
N ILE A 208 0.16 -0.11 -3.05
CA ILE A 208 -1.20 0.43 -3.11
C ILE A 208 -2.16 -0.69 -2.76
N PHE A 209 -2.90 -0.52 -1.68
CA PHE A 209 -3.88 -1.47 -1.19
C PHE A 209 -5.27 -1.05 -1.65
N ILE A 210 -5.98 -1.97 -2.29
CA ILE A 210 -7.35 -1.79 -2.78
C ILE A 210 -8.23 -2.73 -1.96
N GLY A 211 -9.14 -2.19 -1.16
CA GLY A 211 -10.08 -2.98 -0.38
C GLY A 211 -11.11 -3.66 -1.29
N VAL A 212 -11.29 -4.97 -1.10
CA VAL A 212 -12.28 -5.77 -1.82
C VAL A 212 -13.35 -6.21 -0.83
N HIS A 213 -14.60 -5.85 -1.10
CA HIS A 213 -15.73 -6.28 -0.30
C HIS A 213 -16.36 -7.52 -0.92
N ASN A 214 -16.28 -8.64 -0.23
CA ASN A 214 -16.96 -9.85 -0.66
C ASN A 214 -18.44 -9.78 -0.23
N ASN A 215 -19.31 -9.28 -1.08
CA ASN A 215 -20.74 -9.42 -0.86
C ASN A 215 -21.14 -10.87 -1.10
N LEU A 216 -21.85 -11.48 -0.12
CA LEU A 216 -22.41 -12.84 -0.16
C LEU A 216 -23.41 -13.08 -1.30
N GLY A 217 -23.55 -12.15 -2.26
CA GLY A 217 -24.52 -12.17 -3.35
C GLY A 217 -23.96 -12.26 -4.77
N GLY A 218 -22.69 -12.59 -4.97
CA GLY A 218 -22.15 -12.98 -6.29
C GLY A 218 -21.77 -11.84 -7.23
N SER A 219 -21.88 -10.57 -6.86
CA SER A 219 -21.22 -9.46 -7.53
C SER A 219 -20.14 -8.91 -6.61
N VAL A 220 -18.90 -8.87 -7.10
CA VAL A 220 -17.79 -8.20 -6.41
C VAL A 220 -18.05 -6.69 -6.53
N GLU A 221 -18.73 -6.10 -5.57
CA GLU A 221 -18.75 -4.65 -5.43
C GLU A 221 -17.44 -4.23 -4.78
N THR A 222 -16.57 -3.71 -5.58
CA THR A 222 -15.31 -3.15 -5.14
C THR A 222 -15.59 -1.76 -4.57
N ILE A 223 -15.75 -1.66 -3.25
CA ILE A 223 -15.75 -0.35 -2.60
C ILE A 223 -14.29 0.05 -2.49
N SER A 224 -13.84 0.91 -3.38
CA SER A 224 -12.47 1.36 -3.41
C SER A 224 -12.22 2.38 -2.30
N ASN A 225 -11.76 1.88 -1.17
CA ASN A 225 -10.91 2.68 -0.33
C ASN A 225 -9.47 2.37 -0.77
N THR A 226 -8.90 3.19 -1.62
CA THR A 226 -7.50 3.09 -2.00
C THR A 226 -6.65 3.65 -0.87
N TYR A 227 -5.78 2.80 -0.32
CA TYR A 227 -4.89 3.19 0.76
C TYR A 227 -3.46 3.21 0.22
N ASP A 228 -2.89 4.38 0.15
CA ASP A 228 -1.51 4.59 -0.24
C ASP A 228 -0.75 5.17 0.94
N TRP A 229 0.18 4.49 1.47
CA TRP A 229 1.20 5.09 2.35
C TRP A 229 2.28 4.09 2.73
N ALA A 230 2.40 3.05 1.96
CA ALA A 230 3.51 2.14 2.15
C ALA A 230 4.81 2.85 1.77
N LYS A 231 5.64 3.12 2.76
CA LYS A 231 6.92 3.80 2.59
C LYS A 231 8.01 2.76 2.34
N PRO A 232 8.72 2.82 1.21
CA PRO A 232 9.80 1.87 0.90
C PRO A 232 11.02 2.07 1.81
N CYS A 233 11.60 1.00 2.24
CA CYS A 233 12.88 1.01 2.95
C CYS A 233 13.88 0.10 2.22
N PRO A 234 15.00 0.63 1.67
CA PRO A 234 15.32 2.05 1.54
C PRO A 234 14.38 2.80 0.57
N PRO A 235 14.37 4.16 0.55
CA PRO A 235 15.21 5.09 1.31
C PRO A 235 14.60 5.51 2.67
N VAL A 236 13.32 5.17 2.95
CA VAL A 236 12.61 5.65 4.15
C VAL A 236 12.71 4.62 5.28
N CYS A 237 13.93 4.38 5.76
CA CYS A 237 14.13 3.45 6.88
C CYS A 237 14.06 4.16 8.24
N LYS A 238 13.56 3.46 9.25
CA LYS A 238 13.62 3.90 10.65
C LYS A 238 14.98 3.50 11.25
N ILE A 239 15.48 4.30 12.20
CA ILE A 239 16.78 4.09 12.84
C ILE A 239 16.99 2.69 13.44
N PRO A 240 15.97 1.99 14.02
CA PRO A 240 16.16 0.62 14.52
C PRO A 240 16.40 -0.45 13.45
N ASP A 241 16.30 -0.11 12.17
CA ASP A 241 16.46 -1.05 11.05
C ASP A 241 17.92 -1.27 10.61
N PHE A 242 18.88 -0.71 11.34
CA PHE A 242 20.31 -0.86 11.04
C PHE A 242 21.02 -2.01 11.82
N ASP A 243 20.30 -2.68 12.71
CA ASP A 243 20.81 -3.86 13.41
C ASP A 243 20.51 -5.13 12.59
N LEU A 244 21.37 -5.40 11.61
CA LEU A 244 21.55 -6.69 10.94
C LEU A 244 22.96 -7.19 11.13
#